data_ec0804459495ad9a9ee56000b9b793a7
#
_entry.id   ec0804459495ad9a9ee56000b9b793a7
#
_cell.length_a   1.000
_cell.length_b   1.000
_cell.length_c   1.000
_cell.angle_alpha   90.00
_cell.angle_beta   90.00
_cell.angle_gamma   90.00
#
_symmetry.space_group_name_H-M   'P 1'
#
loop_
_entity.id
_entity.type
_entity.pdbx_description
1 polymer ?
#
loop_
_entity_poly.entity_id
_entity_poly.type
_entity_poly.pdbx_seq_one_letter_code
_entity_poly.pdbx_strand_id
1 'polypeptide(L)'
;STPGRTLFPYTTLFRSGNVTLGFPVNENNSYYVGLGYTYNKISNFAYEYNRDLYMKSMNLTGNSIKTNDFDFSFGWNYNSLNRGYFPTKGVKASLGGRVTIPGSDNKYYKLSADLQGFYPLDRDHRWVLSGKATASYANGLGGKRVPFYQLYTAGGIGSLRGFAYGAVGPNAIYQDKYGQWYQSTDVVGGNAMATASVELIVPTPFVGDKSQNSVRTSLFVDAASVWNTKWKSDKEGLKSSPIYATLPDYSKAGRIRASTGVAFQWQSPIGPLVFSYAKPIKKYENDDVEQFQFSIGGSF
;
A
#
# COMPACT_ATOMS: atom_id res chain seq x y z
N SER A 1 -2.70 -11.14 -28.42
CA SER A 1 -3.64 -10.23 -27.73
C SER A 1 -3.35 -10.33 -26.26
N THR A 2 -2.80 -9.25 -25.68
CA THR A 2 -2.60 -9.09 -24.23
C THR A 2 -3.96 -9.19 -23.57
N PRO A 3 -4.19 -10.07 -22.57
CA PRO A 3 -5.44 -10.05 -21.83
C PRO A 3 -5.58 -8.68 -21.18
N GLY A 4 -6.72 -8.02 -21.39
CA GLY A 4 -7.02 -6.75 -20.79
C GLY A 4 -6.88 -6.87 -19.27
N ARG A 5 -6.15 -5.92 -18.65
CA ARG A 5 -6.01 -5.81 -17.20
C ARG A 5 -7.40 -5.79 -16.57
N THR A 6 -7.71 -6.80 -15.80
CA THR A 6 -8.79 -6.71 -14.84
C THR A 6 -8.28 -5.92 -13.63
N LEU A 7 -8.85 -4.74 -13.40
CA LEU A 7 -8.57 -3.90 -12.21
C LEU A 7 -8.73 -4.67 -10.88
N PHE A 8 -9.46 -5.78 -10.91
CA PHE A 8 -9.66 -6.68 -9.77
C PHE A 8 -9.55 -8.13 -10.26
N PRO A 9 -8.56 -8.87 -9.79
CA PRO A 9 -8.35 -10.27 -10.16
C PRO A 9 -9.37 -11.24 -9.54
N TYR A 10 -10.39 -10.73 -8.86
CA TYR A 10 -11.45 -11.51 -8.20
C TYR A 10 -12.71 -10.65 -7.99
N THR A 11 -13.85 -11.34 -7.86
CA THR A 11 -15.11 -10.69 -7.44
C THR A 11 -15.24 -10.81 -5.93
N THR A 12 -15.44 -9.69 -5.24
CA THR A 12 -15.57 -9.65 -3.77
C THR A 12 -16.88 -9.04 -3.35
N LEU A 13 -17.62 -9.74 -2.49
CA LEU A 13 -18.64 -9.16 -1.62
C LEU A 13 -18.02 -8.96 -0.23
N PHE A 14 -17.95 -7.73 0.21
CA PHE A 14 -17.37 -7.33 1.48
C PHE A 14 -18.44 -6.67 2.36
N ARG A 15 -18.52 -7.10 3.62
CA ARG A 15 -19.33 -6.43 4.66
C ARG A 15 -18.49 -6.34 5.92
N SER A 16 -18.43 -5.16 6.51
CA SER A 16 -17.71 -4.96 7.77
C SER A 16 -18.42 -3.99 8.69
N GLY A 17 -18.20 -4.18 9.97
CA GLY A 17 -18.55 -3.25 11.03
C GLY A 17 -17.45 -3.23 12.07
N ASN A 18 -17.17 -2.07 12.63
CA ASN A 18 -16.18 -1.93 13.69
C ASN A 18 -16.65 -0.91 14.74
N VAL A 19 -16.23 -1.14 15.97
CA VAL A 19 -16.37 -0.20 17.09
C VAL A 19 -14.97 0.13 17.58
N THR A 20 -14.66 1.42 17.67
CA THR A 20 -13.34 1.90 18.08
C THR A 20 -13.49 2.89 19.21
N LEU A 21 -12.72 2.72 20.27
CA LEU A 21 -12.61 3.63 21.40
C LEU A 21 -11.28 4.37 21.32
N GLY A 22 -11.33 5.70 21.35
CA GLY A 22 -10.15 6.57 21.33
C GLY A 22 -9.88 7.16 22.71
N PHE A 23 -8.61 7.18 23.10
CA PHE A 23 -8.15 7.69 24.41
C PHE A 23 -7.14 8.81 24.16
N PRO A 24 -7.56 10.09 24.19
CA PRO A 24 -6.62 11.20 24.16
C PRO A 24 -5.81 11.22 25.45
N VAL A 25 -4.49 11.26 25.32
CA VAL A 25 -3.58 11.36 26.48
C VAL A 25 -3.18 12.82 26.72
N ASN A 26 -2.96 13.54 25.63
CA ASN A 26 -2.71 14.98 25.61
C ASN A 26 -3.07 15.56 24.24
N GLU A 27 -2.82 16.84 24.00
CA GLU A 27 -3.17 17.55 22.76
C GLU A 27 -2.60 16.89 21.48
N ASN A 28 -1.47 16.19 21.59
CA ASN A 28 -0.76 15.61 20.46
C ASN A 28 -0.86 14.08 20.39
N ASN A 29 -1.16 13.40 21.51
CA ASN A 29 -1.11 11.93 21.61
C ASN A 29 -2.47 11.33 21.88
N SER A 30 -2.79 10.29 21.16
CA SER A 30 -3.96 9.44 21.39
C SER A 30 -3.67 7.97 21.16
N TYR A 31 -4.33 7.13 21.92
CA TYR A 31 -4.38 5.69 21.67
C TYR A 31 -5.78 5.29 21.25
N TYR A 32 -5.88 4.17 20.56
CA TYR A 32 -7.17 3.59 20.24
C TYR A 32 -7.13 2.07 20.37
N VAL A 33 -8.28 1.50 20.69
CA VAL A 33 -8.56 0.07 20.59
C VAL A 33 -9.89 -0.14 19.90
N GLY A 34 -10.03 -1.22 19.18
CA GLY A 34 -11.26 -1.50 18.46
C GLY A 34 -11.53 -2.99 18.29
N LEU A 35 -12.79 -3.31 18.10
CA LEU A 35 -13.26 -4.62 17.70
C LEU A 35 -13.94 -4.52 16.37
N GLY A 36 -13.60 -5.39 15.44
CA GLY A 36 -14.14 -5.45 14.11
C GLY A 36 -14.73 -6.82 13.77
N TYR A 37 -15.69 -6.79 12.87
CA TYR A 37 -16.21 -7.98 12.19
C TYR A 37 -16.16 -7.74 10.69
N THR A 38 -15.66 -8.70 9.95
CA THR A 38 -15.56 -8.66 8.50
C THR A 38 -16.05 -9.96 7.89
N TYR A 39 -17.04 -9.86 6.99
CA TYR A 39 -17.46 -10.95 6.13
C TYR A 39 -16.91 -10.72 4.72
N ASN A 40 -16.21 -11.70 4.17
CA ASN A 40 -15.76 -11.72 2.79
C ASN A 40 -16.36 -12.91 2.05
N LYS A 41 -16.83 -12.68 0.83
CA LYS A 41 -17.13 -13.72 -0.14
C LYS A 41 -16.36 -13.39 -1.41
N ILE A 42 -15.40 -14.23 -1.75
CA ILE A 42 -14.50 -14.02 -2.89
C ILE A 42 -14.69 -15.16 -3.88
N SER A 43 -14.85 -14.82 -5.14
CA SER A 43 -15.04 -15.76 -6.24
C SER A 43 -14.31 -15.27 -7.49
N ASN A 44 -14.18 -16.13 -8.49
CA ASN A 44 -13.54 -15.82 -9.78
C ASN A 44 -12.09 -15.34 -9.63
N PHE A 45 -11.26 -16.18 -9.02
CA PHE A 45 -9.85 -15.87 -8.78
C PHE A 45 -9.03 -15.91 -10.07
N ALA A 46 -8.20 -14.89 -10.28
CA ALA A 46 -7.27 -14.84 -11.40
C ALA A 46 -5.86 -15.38 -11.06
N TYR A 47 -5.46 -15.39 -9.80
CA TYR A 47 -4.08 -15.75 -9.39
C TYR A 47 -4.03 -17.11 -8.73
N GLU A 48 -3.98 -18.16 -9.55
CA GLU A 48 -4.12 -19.55 -9.13
C GLU A 48 -3.11 -19.98 -8.06
N TYR A 49 -1.83 -19.73 -8.28
CA TYR A 49 -0.80 -20.22 -7.36
C TYR A 49 -0.92 -19.62 -5.96
N ASN A 50 -1.11 -18.31 -5.84
CA ASN A 50 -1.23 -17.64 -4.56
C ASN A 50 -2.54 -18.01 -3.85
N ARG A 51 -3.62 -18.15 -4.62
CA ARG A 51 -4.89 -18.70 -4.14
C ARG A 51 -4.70 -20.10 -3.55
N ASP A 52 -4.05 -20.98 -4.29
CA ASP A 52 -3.89 -22.38 -3.90
C ASP A 52 -3.03 -22.53 -2.64
N LEU A 53 -1.97 -21.74 -2.51
CA LEU A 53 -1.19 -21.68 -1.29
C LEU A 53 -2.02 -21.24 -0.07
N TYR A 54 -2.88 -20.23 -0.24
CA TYR A 54 -3.79 -19.78 0.81
C TYR A 54 -4.84 -20.85 1.11
N MET A 55 -5.55 -21.35 0.10
CA MET A 55 -6.61 -22.37 0.28
C MET A 55 -6.07 -23.64 0.95
N LYS A 56 -4.88 -24.11 0.54
CA LYS A 56 -4.21 -25.25 1.19
C LYS A 56 -3.95 -24.98 2.68
N SER A 57 -3.50 -23.78 3.03
CA SER A 57 -3.26 -23.40 4.44
C SER A 57 -4.54 -23.38 5.27
N MET A 58 -5.69 -23.14 4.64
CA MET A 58 -7.01 -23.05 5.26
C MET A 58 -7.80 -24.35 5.17
N ASN A 59 -7.27 -25.38 4.50
CA ASN A 59 -7.98 -26.64 4.16
C ASN A 59 -9.30 -26.39 3.40
N LEU A 60 -9.27 -25.44 2.46
CA LEU A 60 -10.43 -25.09 1.63
C LEU A 60 -10.30 -25.69 0.23
N THR A 61 -11.45 -26.00 -0.37
CA THR A 61 -11.57 -26.47 -1.76
C THR A 61 -12.66 -25.70 -2.50
N GLY A 62 -12.57 -25.64 -3.84
CA GLY A 62 -13.58 -25.00 -4.69
C GLY A 62 -13.19 -23.62 -5.20
N ASN A 63 -14.12 -22.94 -5.92
CA ASN A 63 -13.88 -21.69 -6.63
C ASN A 63 -14.41 -20.45 -5.91
N SER A 64 -14.86 -20.58 -4.66
CA SER A 64 -15.28 -19.45 -3.85
C SER A 64 -14.86 -19.64 -2.39
N ILE A 65 -14.47 -18.55 -1.76
CA ILE A 65 -14.08 -18.49 -0.37
C ILE A 65 -15.07 -17.59 0.36
N LYS A 66 -15.58 -18.07 1.49
CA LYS A 66 -16.36 -17.27 2.43
C LYS A 66 -15.62 -17.26 3.74
N THR A 67 -15.39 -16.10 4.33
CA THR A 67 -14.72 -15.96 5.62
C THR A 67 -15.43 -14.96 6.51
N ASN A 68 -15.51 -15.31 7.79
CA ASN A 68 -15.95 -14.46 8.87
C ASN A 68 -14.75 -14.19 9.76
N ASP A 69 -14.37 -12.96 9.89
CA ASP A 69 -13.20 -12.56 10.66
C ASP A 69 -13.61 -11.57 11.75
N PHE A 70 -13.28 -11.91 12.98
CA PHE A 70 -13.33 -11.01 14.12
C PHE A 70 -11.92 -10.54 14.39
N ASP A 71 -11.74 -9.26 14.61
CA ASP A 71 -10.42 -8.70 14.83
C ASP A 71 -10.39 -7.70 15.98
N PHE A 72 -9.24 -7.65 16.61
CA PHE A 72 -8.86 -6.64 17.58
C PHE A 72 -7.85 -5.71 16.93
N SER A 73 -8.12 -4.41 16.99
CA SER A 73 -7.22 -3.37 16.52
C SER A 73 -6.76 -2.48 17.67
N PHE A 74 -5.54 -1.99 17.58
CA PHE A 74 -4.95 -1.08 18.54
C PHE A 74 -3.96 -0.15 17.85
N GLY A 75 -3.72 1.00 18.42
CA GLY A 75 -2.71 1.89 17.88
C GLY A 75 -2.49 3.16 18.70
N TRP A 76 -1.48 3.88 18.27
CA TRP A 76 -1.04 5.14 18.79
C TRP A 76 -0.93 6.15 17.66
N ASN A 77 -1.38 7.38 17.92
CA ASN A 77 -1.26 8.49 17.02
C ASN A 77 -0.61 9.68 17.74
N TYR A 78 0.35 10.29 17.07
CA TYR A 78 0.96 11.56 17.45
C TYR A 78 0.72 12.57 16.34
N ASN A 79 0.33 13.80 16.68
CA ASN A 79 0.11 14.86 15.70
C ASN A 79 0.47 16.22 16.31
N SER A 80 1.54 16.83 15.83
CA SER A 80 1.96 18.19 16.16
C SER A 80 1.96 19.12 14.94
N LEU A 81 1.23 18.74 13.87
CA LEU A 81 1.13 19.56 12.67
C LEU A 81 0.46 20.90 12.98
N ASN A 82 1.02 21.99 12.46
CA ASN A 82 0.55 23.33 12.70
C ASN A 82 -0.80 23.66 12.04
N ARG A 83 -1.26 22.85 11.08
CA ARG A 83 -2.57 22.97 10.43
C ARG A 83 -2.98 21.67 9.75
N GLY A 84 -4.29 21.48 9.57
CA GLY A 84 -4.86 20.24 9.00
C GLY A 84 -4.65 20.11 7.50
N TYR A 85 -4.68 21.26 6.77
CA TYR A 85 -4.42 21.29 5.33
C TYR A 85 -3.11 22.02 5.07
N PHE A 86 -2.32 21.46 4.13
CA PHE A 86 -1.02 22.02 3.73
C PHE A 86 -0.13 22.39 4.92
N PRO A 87 0.13 21.46 5.84
CA PRO A 87 1.02 21.71 6.97
C PRO A 87 2.40 22.15 6.47
N THR A 88 3.03 23.02 7.24
CA THR A 88 4.36 23.55 6.94
C THR A 88 5.36 23.27 8.04
N LYS A 89 4.88 22.83 9.22
CA LYS A 89 5.71 22.52 10.38
C LYS A 89 5.05 21.46 11.25
N GLY A 90 5.88 20.64 11.86
CA GLY A 90 5.45 19.62 12.81
C GLY A 90 5.59 18.22 12.28
N VAL A 91 5.19 17.25 13.07
CA VAL A 91 5.30 15.82 12.81
C VAL A 91 3.98 15.14 13.09
N LYS A 92 3.62 14.19 12.22
CA LYS A 92 2.55 13.24 12.44
C LYS A 92 3.16 11.84 12.41
N ALA A 93 2.85 11.03 13.41
CA ALA A 93 3.28 9.64 13.47
C ALA A 93 2.13 8.75 13.88
N SER A 94 2.07 7.54 13.37
CA SER A 94 1.11 6.54 13.81
C SER A 94 1.74 5.15 13.83
N LEU A 95 1.35 4.37 14.82
CA LEU A 95 1.62 2.94 14.91
C LEU A 95 0.28 2.23 15.06
N GLY A 96 0.06 1.21 14.25
CA GLY A 96 -1.19 0.45 14.27
C GLY A 96 -0.95 -1.04 14.22
N GLY A 97 -1.81 -1.77 14.90
CA GLY A 97 -1.84 -3.22 14.84
C GLY A 97 -3.27 -3.73 14.73
N ARG A 98 -3.43 -4.84 14.03
CA ARG A 98 -4.68 -5.57 13.89
C ARG A 98 -4.38 -7.07 13.96
N VAL A 99 -5.12 -7.81 14.74
CA VAL A 99 -4.98 -9.26 14.87
C VAL A 99 -6.35 -9.91 14.85
N THR A 100 -6.48 -10.99 14.10
CA THR A 100 -7.70 -11.81 14.15
C THR A 100 -7.78 -12.56 15.47
N ILE A 101 -8.96 -12.55 16.09
CA ILE A 101 -9.21 -13.17 17.39
C ILE A 101 -9.93 -14.53 17.23
N PRO A 102 -9.99 -15.38 18.28
CA PRO A 102 -10.69 -16.66 18.24
C PRO A 102 -12.12 -16.53 17.72
N GLY A 103 -12.53 -17.49 16.89
CA GLY A 103 -13.81 -17.45 16.15
C GLY A 103 -13.67 -16.96 14.71
N SER A 104 -12.49 -16.42 14.33
CA SER A 104 -12.20 -16.04 12.95
C SER A 104 -11.81 -17.23 12.10
N ASP A 105 -12.25 -17.22 10.85
CA ASP A 105 -11.82 -18.19 9.83
C ASP A 105 -10.35 -17.95 9.47
N ASN A 106 -9.96 -16.70 9.23
CA ASN A 106 -8.56 -16.32 9.00
C ASN A 106 -7.80 -16.14 10.32
N LYS A 107 -6.51 -16.48 10.30
CA LYS A 107 -5.60 -16.32 11.44
C LYS A 107 -4.36 -15.56 11.00
N TYR A 108 -4.34 -14.25 11.22
CA TYR A 108 -3.21 -13.38 10.83
C TYR A 108 -3.19 -12.09 11.66
N TYR A 109 -2.08 -11.39 11.58
CA TYR A 109 -1.95 -10.04 12.12
C TYR A 109 -1.33 -9.10 11.08
N LYS A 110 -1.58 -7.81 11.26
CA LYS A 110 -0.99 -6.71 10.48
C LYS A 110 -0.45 -5.66 11.43
N LEU A 111 0.71 -5.12 11.09
CA LEU A 111 1.33 -3.98 11.77
C LEU A 111 1.62 -2.91 10.74
N SER A 112 1.45 -1.65 11.12
CA SER A 112 1.80 -0.49 10.29
C SER A 112 2.44 0.59 11.13
N ALA A 113 3.36 1.30 10.51
CA ALA A 113 3.98 2.50 11.06
C ALA A 113 4.02 3.55 9.96
N ASP A 114 3.53 4.75 10.27
CA ASP A 114 3.54 5.90 9.38
C ASP A 114 4.20 7.08 10.08
N LEU A 115 5.04 7.78 9.36
CA LEU A 115 5.72 8.98 9.82
C LEU A 115 5.65 10.04 8.72
N GLN A 116 5.29 11.25 9.08
CA GLN A 116 5.31 12.41 8.19
C GLN A 116 5.79 13.63 8.95
N GLY A 117 6.72 14.38 8.37
CA GLY A 117 7.28 15.57 8.97
C GLY A 117 7.36 16.73 7.99
N PHE A 118 7.26 17.96 8.51
CA PHE A 118 7.39 19.20 7.76
C PHE A 118 8.34 20.14 8.49
N TYR A 119 9.30 20.66 7.77
CA TYR A 119 10.28 21.59 8.27
C TYR A 119 10.36 22.83 7.37
N PRO A 120 9.97 24.03 7.85
CA PRO A 120 10.08 25.25 7.07
C PRO A 120 11.54 25.64 6.93
N LEU A 121 11.94 25.97 5.71
CA LEU A 121 13.30 26.40 5.37
C LEU A 121 13.45 27.94 5.44
N ASP A 122 12.33 28.66 5.43
CA ASP A 122 12.27 30.11 5.52
C ASP A 122 11.24 30.56 6.58
N ARG A 123 11.33 31.83 6.98
CA ARG A 123 10.46 32.41 8.03
C ARG A 123 8.99 32.51 7.61
N ASP A 124 8.75 32.68 6.31
CA ASP A 124 7.40 32.83 5.75
C ASP A 124 6.75 31.49 5.45
N HIS A 125 7.45 30.37 5.70
CA HIS A 125 7.02 29.01 5.42
C HIS A 125 6.60 28.78 3.96
N ARG A 126 7.27 29.47 3.03
CA ARG A 126 7.06 29.32 1.57
C ARG A 126 7.84 28.12 1.02
N TRP A 127 9.02 27.88 1.58
CA TRP A 127 9.86 26.73 1.29
C TRP A 127 9.79 25.75 2.45
N VAL A 128 9.34 24.55 2.17
CA VAL A 128 9.17 23.54 3.22
C VAL A 128 9.76 22.22 2.75
N LEU A 129 10.63 21.65 3.55
CA LEU A 129 11.07 20.26 3.37
C LEU A 129 10.07 19.34 4.06
N SER A 130 9.53 18.37 3.31
CA SER A 130 8.63 17.35 3.84
C SER A 130 9.23 15.97 3.65
N GLY A 131 9.03 15.11 4.63
CA GLY A 131 9.39 13.69 4.56
C GLY A 131 8.22 12.82 5.00
N LYS A 132 8.00 11.71 4.29
CA LYS A 132 7.00 10.70 4.64
C LYS A 132 7.63 9.32 4.54
N ALA A 133 7.34 8.46 5.50
CA ALA A 133 7.73 7.06 5.48
C ALA A 133 6.60 6.18 6.00
N THR A 134 6.39 5.05 5.34
CA THR A 134 5.41 4.03 5.76
C THR A 134 6.08 2.68 5.77
N ALA A 135 5.86 1.90 6.80
CA ALA A 135 6.26 0.50 6.88
C ALA A 135 5.05 -0.35 7.28
N SER A 136 4.84 -1.46 6.59
CA SER A 136 3.73 -2.36 6.86
C SER A 136 4.19 -3.81 6.80
N TYR A 137 3.69 -4.62 7.71
CA TYR A 137 4.00 -6.04 7.80
C TYR A 137 2.76 -6.84 8.19
N ALA A 138 2.58 -7.99 7.56
CA ALA A 138 1.53 -8.94 7.89
C ALA A 138 2.11 -10.35 7.96
N ASN A 139 1.58 -11.19 8.86
CA ASN A 139 1.94 -12.60 8.90
C ASN A 139 0.77 -13.46 9.40
N GLY A 140 0.72 -14.68 8.91
CA GLY A 140 -0.24 -15.67 9.38
C GLY A 140 0.12 -16.21 10.76
N LEU A 141 -0.89 -16.67 11.50
CA LEU A 141 -0.77 -17.29 12.81
C LEU A 141 -1.08 -18.80 12.73
N GLY A 142 -0.41 -19.61 13.55
CA GLY A 142 -0.68 -21.03 13.63
C GLY A 142 -0.49 -21.80 12.31
N GLY A 143 0.52 -21.44 11.53
CA GLY A 143 0.80 -22.05 10.22
C GLY A 143 -0.12 -21.60 9.08
N LYS A 144 -1.09 -20.73 9.35
CA LYS A 144 -1.97 -20.15 8.33
C LYS A 144 -1.26 -19.06 7.55
N ARG A 145 -1.79 -18.72 6.36
CA ARG A 145 -1.27 -17.64 5.52
C ARG A 145 -2.09 -16.38 5.70
N VAL A 146 -1.44 -15.25 5.46
CA VAL A 146 -2.17 -14.00 5.24
C VAL A 146 -3.06 -14.18 4.01
N PRO A 147 -4.34 -13.82 4.06
CA PRO A 147 -5.20 -13.86 2.89
C PRO A 147 -4.58 -13.05 1.73
N PHE A 148 -4.59 -13.61 0.52
CA PHE A 148 -3.97 -12.97 -0.64
C PHE A 148 -4.52 -11.57 -0.94
N TYR A 149 -5.80 -11.33 -0.63
CA TYR A 149 -6.47 -10.03 -0.77
C TYR A 149 -6.10 -9.01 0.34
N GLN A 150 -5.28 -9.41 1.31
CA GLN A 150 -4.76 -8.56 2.39
C GLN A 150 -3.26 -8.24 2.22
N LEU A 151 -2.65 -8.70 1.14
CA LEU A 151 -1.26 -8.43 0.81
C LEU A 151 -1.07 -6.97 0.37
N TYR A 152 0.15 -6.47 0.51
CA TYR A 152 0.50 -5.09 0.18
C TYR A 152 1.03 -4.98 -1.24
N THR A 153 0.67 -3.88 -1.90
CA THR A 153 1.23 -3.43 -3.17
C THR A 153 1.57 -1.93 -3.07
N ALA A 154 2.51 -1.47 -3.85
CA ALA A 154 2.81 -0.05 -3.99
C ALA A 154 2.60 0.41 -5.43
N GLY A 155 2.66 1.71 -5.67
CA GLY A 155 2.36 2.39 -6.93
C GLY A 155 1.16 3.31 -6.80
N GLY A 156 1.16 4.39 -7.55
CA GLY A 156 0.16 5.45 -7.49
C GLY A 156 0.52 6.58 -6.53
N ILE A 157 -0.31 7.61 -6.54
CA ILE A 157 -0.11 8.89 -5.82
C ILE A 157 0.14 8.70 -4.32
N GLY A 158 -0.45 7.69 -3.68
CA GLY A 158 -0.36 7.49 -2.23
C GLY A 158 0.92 6.81 -1.74
N SER A 159 1.71 6.18 -2.63
CA SER A 159 2.84 5.34 -2.23
C SER A 159 4.10 5.48 -3.09
N LEU A 160 3.97 5.48 -4.42
CA LEU A 160 5.09 5.61 -5.36
C LEU A 160 4.57 6.22 -6.67
N ARG A 161 4.69 7.51 -6.81
CA ARG A 161 4.27 8.23 -8.03
C ARG A 161 5.13 7.84 -9.23
N GLY A 162 4.55 7.88 -10.43
CA GLY A 162 5.22 7.45 -11.67
C GLY A 162 5.12 5.96 -11.98
N PHE A 163 4.51 5.18 -11.09
CA PHE A 163 4.13 3.78 -11.30
C PHE A 163 2.62 3.64 -11.20
N ALA A 164 2.01 2.80 -12.01
CA ALA A 164 0.58 2.58 -11.97
C ALA A 164 0.11 2.08 -10.58
N TYR A 165 -1.13 2.36 -10.24
CA TYR A 165 -1.70 1.97 -8.94
C TYR A 165 -1.58 0.46 -8.71
N GLY A 166 -1.01 0.06 -7.57
CA GLY A 166 -0.83 -1.33 -7.20
C GLY A 166 0.16 -2.13 -8.06
N ALA A 167 0.93 -1.48 -8.92
CA ALA A 167 1.79 -2.13 -9.91
C ALA A 167 3.17 -2.56 -9.36
N VAL A 168 3.44 -2.36 -8.09
CA VAL A 168 4.73 -2.69 -7.47
C VAL A 168 4.55 -3.75 -6.39
N GLY A 169 5.20 -4.90 -6.60
CA GLY A 169 5.18 -6.04 -5.68
C GLY A 169 5.60 -7.34 -6.36
N PRO A 170 5.54 -8.47 -5.63
CA PRO A 170 5.65 -9.80 -6.23
C PRO A 170 4.60 -10.07 -7.29
N ASN A 171 5.02 -10.67 -8.40
CA ASN A 171 4.14 -10.99 -9.53
C ASN A 171 3.41 -12.31 -9.36
N ALA A 172 2.26 -12.41 -10.01
CA ALA A 172 1.44 -13.61 -10.07
C ALA A 172 2.12 -14.73 -10.84
N ILE A 173 1.82 -15.96 -10.44
CA ILE A 173 2.26 -17.18 -11.11
C ILE A 173 1.01 -17.97 -11.52
N TYR A 174 0.96 -18.36 -12.78
CA TYR A 174 -0.15 -19.10 -13.36
C TYR A 174 0.32 -20.47 -13.86
N GLN A 175 -0.63 -21.38 -13.97
CA GLN A 175 -0.50 -22.60 -14.73
C GLN A 175 -1.37 -22.51 -15.99
N ASP A 176 -0.81 -22.81 -17.16
CA ASP A 176 -1.58 -22.87 -18.39
C ASP A 176 -2.39 -24.19 -18.49
N LYS A 177 -3.20 -24.31 -19.53
CA LYS A 177 -4.01 -25.50 -19.78
C LYS A 177 -3.20 -26.78 -20.04
N TYR A 178 -1.88 -26.68 -20.25
CA TYR A 178 -0.97 -27.79 -20.45
C TYR A 178 -0.18 -28.14 -19.18
N GLY A 179 -0.45 -27.47 -18.06
CA GLY A 179 0.24 -27.66 -16.79
C GLY A 179 1.59 -26.94 -16.67
N GLN A 180 1.94 -26.07 -17.63
CA GLN A 180 3.16 -25.27 -17.60
C GLN A 180 2.99 -24.03 -16.73
N TRP A 181 3.94 -23.81 -15.83
CA TRP A 181 3.96 -22.61 -14.97
C TRP A 181 4.68 -21.47 -15.66
N TYR A 182 4.15 -20.27 -15.54
CA TYR A 182 4.77 -19.01 -16.00
C TYR A 182 4.46 -17.86 -15.07
N GLN A 183 5.32 -16.84 -15.09
CA GLN A 183 5.13 -15.61 -14.33
C GLN A 183 4.36 -14.60 -15.18
N SER A 184 3.35 -13.98 -14.59
CA SER A 184 2.63 -12.85 -15.17
C SER A 184 3.31 -11.52 -14.85
N THR A 185 2.89 -10.47 -15.54
CA THR A 185 3.16 -9.07 -15.17
C THR A 185 2.23 -8.55 -14.08
N ASP A 186 1.13 -9.26 -13.78
CA ASP A 186 0.19 -8.86 -12.74
C ASP A 186 0.78 -9.00 -11.34
N VAL A 187 0.55 -8.02 -10.48
CA VAL A 187 1.08 -7.98 -9.13
C VAL A 187 0.08 -8.56 -8.14
N VAL A 188 0.52 -9.53 -7.36
CA VAL A 188 -0.28 -10.12 -6.26
C VAL A 188 0.04 -9.53 -4.90
N GLY A 189 1.16 -8.81 -4.79
CA GLY A 189 1.59 -8.20 -3.56
C GLY A 189 2.45 -9.08 -2.66
N GLY A 190 2.93 -8.47 -1.59
CA GLY A 190 3.77 -9.09 -0.57
C GLY A 190 3.22 -8.88 0.84
N ASN A 191 3.75 -9.61 1.79
CA ASN A 191 3.34 -9.46 3.19
C ASN A 191 4.11 -8.38 3.94
N ALA A 192 5.05 -7.71 3.27
CA ALA A 192 5.81 -6.59 3.80
C ALA A 192 5.99 -5.49 2.76
N MET A 193 5.93 -4.24 3.20
CA MET A 193 6.06 -3.06 2.35
C MET A 193 6.78 -1.94 3.12
N ALA A 194 7.62 -1.21 2.43
CA ALA A 194 8.17 0.05 2.90
C ALA A 194 8.11 1.09 1.78
N THR A 195 7.68 2.30 2.11
CA THR A 195 7.68 3.45 1.19
C THR A 195 8.32 4.65 1.87
N ALA A 196 8.96 5.49 1.09
CA ALA A 196 9.52 6.76 1.55
C ALA A 196 9.35 7.82 0.47
N SER A 197 9.08 9.05 0.90
CA SER A 197 8.99 10.22 0.03
C SER A 197 9.70 11.39 0.70
N VAL A 198 10.45 12.14 -0.09
CA VAL A 198 11.01 13.43 0.32
C VAL A 198 10.53 14.46 -0.68
N GLU A 199 9.96 15.55 -0.20
CA GLU A 199 9.42 16.63 -1.02
C GLU A 199 9.99 17.99 -0.61
N LEU A 200 10.37 18.76 -1.60
CA LEU A 200 10.61 20.19 -1.46
C LEU A 200 9.38 20.95 -1.94
N ILE A 201 8.62 21.48 -1.01
CA ILE A 201 7.47 22.35 -1.28
C ILE A 201 8.02 23.73 -1.62
N VAL A 202 7.56 24.27 -2.72
CA VAL A 202 8.02 25.56 -3.27
C VAL A 202 6.84 26.52 -3.45
N PRO A 203 7.08 27.84 -3.48
CA PRO A 203 6.04 28.81 -3.84
C PRO A 203 5.43 28.44 -5.20
N THR A 204 4.09 28.34 -5.26
CA THR A 204 3.42 27.99 -6.52
C THR A 204 3.55 29.13 -7.52
N PRO A 205 4.15 28.89 -8.70
CA PRO A 205 4.32 29.92 -9.72
C PRO A 205 2.98 30.47 -10.18
N PHE A 206 2.96 31.75 -10.60
CA PHE A 206 1.80 32.43 -11.19
C PHE A 206 0.56 32.53 -10.29
N VAL A 207 0.67 32.26 -9.02
CA VAL A 207 -0.42 32.35 -8.04
C VAL A 207 -0.14 33.52 -7.08
N GLY A 208 -1.11 34.43 -6.95
CA GLY A 208 -0.99 35.58 -6.05
C GLY A 208 -1.02 35.12 -4.57
N ASP A 209 -0.43 35.94 -3.69
CA ASP A 209 -0.25 35.62 -2.25
C ASP A 209 -1.54 35.17 -1.53
N LYS A 210 -2.68 35.74 -1.89
CA LYS A 210 -3.98 35.36 -1.30
C LYS A 210 -4.40 33.92 -1.58
N SER A 211 -3.99 33.39 -2.72
CA SER A 211 -4.35 32.04 -3.16
C SER A 211 -3.30 30.96 -2.87
N GLN A 212 -2.11 31.37 -2.38
CA GLN A 212 -1.03 30.45 -2.03
C GLN A 212 -1.45 29.42 -0.93
N ASN A 213 -2.40 29.77 -0.08
CA ASN A 213 -2.89 28.88 0.96
C ASN A 213 -3.84 27.78 0.45
N SER A 214 -4.34 27.90 -0.77
CA SER A 214 -5.23 26.91 -1.39
C SER A 214 -4.54 26.00 -2.39
N VAL A 215 -3.26 26.26 -2.70
CA VAL A 215 -2.46 25.47 -3.64
C VAL A 215 -1.10 25.11 -3.06
N ARG A 216 -0.52 24.04 -3.56
CA ARG A 216 0.82 23.59 -3.17
C ARG A 216 1.52 22.95 -4.36
N THR A 217 2.72 23.40 -4.63
CA THR A 217 3.61 22.78 -5.62
C THR A 217 4.79 22.15 -4.90
N SER A 218 5.17 20.94 -5.29
CA SER A 218 6.35 20.28 -4.73
C SER A 218 7.16 19.55 -5.80
N LEU A 219 8.47 19.49 -5.53
CA LEU A 219 9.42 18.59 -6.21
C LEU A 219 9.64 17.40 -5.29
N PHE A 220 9.63 16.19 -5.80
CA PHE A 220 9.72 15.02 -4.94
C PHE A 220 10.64 13.93 -5.47
N VAL A 221 11.07 13.09 -4.54
CA VAL A 221 11.67 11.78 -4.77
C VAL A 221 10.94 10.76 -3.94
N ASP A 222 10.40 9.74 -4.59
CA ASP A 222 9.70 8.62 -3.95
C ASP A 222 10.52 7.34 -4.09
N ALA A 223 10.42 6.47 -3.09
CA ALA A 223 10.98 5.13 -3.13
C ALA A 223 10.01 4.15 -2.47
N ALA A 224 9.90 2.94 -3.02
CA ALA A 224 9.09 1.87 -2.45
C ALA A 224 9.70 0.49 -2.67
N SER A 225 9.46 -0.39 -1.73
CA SER A 225 9.76 -1.81 -1.82
C SER A 225 8.60 -2.61 -1.25
N VAL A 226 8.23 -3.68 -1.96
CA VAL A 226 7.25 -4.67 -1.52
C VAL A 226 7.87 -6.05 -1.66
N TRP A 227 7.85 -6.85 -0.59
CA TRP A 227 8.47 -8.17 -0.58
C TRP A 227 7.63 -9.18 0.17
N ASN A 228 7.93 -10.46 -0.03
CA ASN A 228 7.27 -11.57 0.64
C ASN A 228 8.28 -12.35 1.49
N THR A 229 8.23 -12.20 2.81
CA THR A 229 9.16 -12.86 3.74
C THR A 229 9.05 -14.39 3.70
N LYS A 230 7.97 -14.93 3.14
CA LYS A 230 7.74 -16.38 2.95
C LYS A 230 8.11 -16.86 1.54
N TRP A 231 8.63 -15.99 0.67
CA TRP A 231 8.88 -16.28 -0.73
C TRP A 231 9.70 -17.55 -0.98
N LYS A 232 10.74 -17.79 -0.20
CA LYS A 232 11.57 -18.99 -0.37
C LYS A 232 10.79 -20.28 -0.13
N SER A 233 9.98 -20.33 0.93
CA SER A 233 9.11 -21.48 1.21
C SER A 233 7.97 -21.60 0.20
N ASP A 234 7.42 -20.49 -0.24
CA ASP A 234 6.34 -20.46 -1.21
C ASP A 234 6.82 -20.98 -2.57
N LYS A 235 8.00 -20.51 -3.01
CA LYS A 235 8.65 -20.94 -4.25
C LYS A 235 8.97 -22.43 -4.29
N GLU A 236 9.17 -23.07 -3.15
CA GLU A 236 9.55 -24.50 -3.07
C GLU A 236 8.54 -25.43 -3.78
N GLY A 237 7.26 -25.07 -3.79
CA GLY A 237 6.21 -25.79 -4.54
C GLY A 237 6.40 -25.80 -6.06
N LEU A 238 7.28 -24.95 -6.59
CA LEU A 238 7.61 -24.84 -8.02
C LEU A 238 8.96 -25.47 -8.37
N LYS A 239 9.64 -26.13 -7.42
CA LYS A 239 11.02 -26.62 -7.56
C LYS A 239 11.23 -27.55 -8.74
N SER A 240 10.22 -28.34 -9.10
CA SER A 240 10.25 -29.24 -10.27
C SER A 240 9.97 -28.55 -11.61
N SER A 241 9.60 -27.27 -11.58
CA SER A 241 9.26 -26.50 -12.77
C SER A 241 10.46 -25.71 -13.29
N PRO A 242 10.67 -25.63 -14.63
CA PRO A 242 11.73 -24.80 -15.23
C PRO A 242 11.70 -23.33 -14.79
N ILE A 243 10.52 -22.78 -14.52
CA ILE A 243 10.34 -21.38 -14.08
C ILE A 243 11.05 -21.10 -12.73
N TYR A 244 11.28 -22.14 -11.90
CA TYR A 244 11.88 -21.97 -10.57
C TYR A 244 13.20 -21.19 -10.58
N ALA A 245 14.06 -21.44 -11.59
CA ALA A 245 15.35 -20.80 -11.74
C ALA A 245 15.25 -19.33 -12.21
N THR A 246 14.19 -18.97 -12.93
CA THR A 246 14.01 -17.65 -13.54
C THR A 246 13.23 -16.68 -12.66
N LEU A 247 12.53 -17.18 -11.63
CA LEU A 247 11.75 -16.33 -10.73
C LEU A 247 12.67 -15.38 -9.93
N PRO A 248 12.36 -14.07 -9.91
CA PRO A 248 13.07 -13.12 -9.07
C PRO A 248 12.97 -13.48 -7.58
N ASP A 249 13.99 -13.17 -6.81
CA ASP A 249 13.94 -13.32 -5.35
C ASP A 249 13.14 -12.19 -4.73
N TYR A 250 11.87 -12.44 -4.40
CA TYR A 250 11.00 -11.52 -3.70
C TYR A 250 11.10 -11.59 -2.16
N SER A 251 12.01 -12.40 -1.60
CA SER A 251 12.16 -12.52 -0.14
C SER A 251 12.85 -11.32 0.52
N LYS A 252 13.51 -10.48 -0.28
CA LYS A 252 14.34 -9.38 0.20
C LYS A 252 13.71 -8.03 -0.09
N ALA A 253 13.84 -7.10 0.86
CA ALA A 253 13.42 -5.71 0.71
C ALA A 253 14.22 -4.91 -0.34
N GLY A 254 15.34 -5.46 -0.85
CA GLY A 254 16.27 -4.76 -1.74
C GLY A 254 15.76 -4.48 -3.17
N ARG A 255 14.59 -4.98 -3.56
CA ARG A 255 13.98 -4.67 -4.86
C ARG A 255 13.26 -3.31 -4.83
N ILE A 256 14.02 -2.27 -4.54
CA ILE A 256 13.52 -0.90 -4.44
C ILE A 256 13.25 -0.34 -5.84
N ARG A 257 12.08 0.31 -6.02
CA ARG A 257 11.77 1.21 -7.13
C ARG A 257 11.84 2.64 -6.63
N ALA A 258 12.20 3.56 -7.51
CA ALA A 258 12.26 4.98 -7.18
C ALA A 258 11.84 5.84 -8.36
N SER A 259 11.26 6.99 -8.06
CA SER A 259 10.84 8.00 -9.03
C SER A 259 11.12 9.40 -8.52
N THR A 260 11.13 10.36 -9.44
CA THR A 260 11.20 11.79 -9.15
C THR A 260 10.23 12.54 -10.02
N GLY A 261 9.77 13.69 -9.56
CA GLY A 261 8.81 14.47 -10.32
C GLY A 261 8.35 15.72 -9.63
N VAL A 262 7.25 16.25 -10.16
CA VAL A 262 6.56 17.42 -9.65
C VAL A 262 5.12 17.05 -9.29
N ALA A 263 4.61 17.64 -8.22
CA ALA A 263 3.21 17.51 -7.84
C ALA A 263 2.59 18.88 -7.62
N PHE A 264 1.33 18.99 -8.01
CA PHE A 264 0.49 20.15 -7.77
C PHE A 264 -0.76 19.71 -7.03
N GLN A 265 -1.05 20.38 -5.92
CA GLN A 265 -2.22 20.13 -5.09
C GLN A 265 -3.07 21.39 -5.04
N TRP A 266 -4.37 21.24 -5.17
CA TRP A 266 -5.32 22.34 -5.08
C TRP A 266 -6.49 21.97 -4.19
N GLN A 267 -6.71 22.78 -3.14
CA GLN A 267 -7.91 22.71 -2.33
C GLN A 267 -9.04 23.38 -3.08
N SER A 268 -9.73 22.63 -3.93
CA SER A 268 -10.82 23.12 -4.75
C SER A 268 -12.16 23.11 -3.98
N PRO A 269 -13.19 23.83 -4.46
CA PRO A 269 -14.55 23.75 -3.88
C PRO A 269 -15.16 22.36 -3.87
N ILE A 270 -14.73 21.47 -4.76
CA ILE A 270 -15.20 20.08 -4.86
C ILE A 270 -14.33 19.09 -4.07
N GLY A 271 -13.33 19.58 -3.34
CA GLY A 271 -12.38 18.80 -2.56
C GLY A 271 -10.94 18.91 -3.06
N PRO A 272 -10.00 18.26 -2.38
CA PRO A 272 -8.60 18.29 -2.77
C PRO A 272 -8.37 17.58 -4.11
N LEU A 273 -7.69 18.27 -5.03
CA LEU A 273 -7.24 17.76 -6.31
C LEU A 273 -5.74 17.63 -6.29
N VAL A 274 -5.24 16.54 -6.83
CA VAL A 274 -3.81 16.25 -6.90
C VAL A 274 -3.43 15.86 -8.31
N PHE A 275 -2.41 16.52 -8.84
CA PHE A 275 -1.80 16.21 -10.11
C PHE A 275 -0.34 15.88 -9.87
N SER A 276 0.17 14.86 -10.50
CA SER A 276 1.57 14.45 -10.39
C SER A 276 2.11 14.05 -11.75
N TYR A 277 3.31 14.54 -12.06
CA TYR A 277 4.09 14.07 -13.20
C TYR A 277 5.43 13.56 -12.68
N ALA A 278 5.69 12.28 -12.91
CA ALA A 278 6.86 11.59 -12.37
C ALA A 278 7.55 10.71 -13.41
N LYS A 279 8.88 10.62 -13.28
CA LYS A 279 9.69 9.68 -14.06
C LYS A 279 10.34 8.66 -13.12
N PRO A 280 10.31 7.35 -13.44
CA PRO A 280 11.08 6.36 -12.73
C PRO A 280 12.58 6.65 -12.85
N ILE A 281 13.27 6.64 -11.69
CA ILE A 281 14.73 6.68 -11.60
C ILE A 281 15.26 5.24 -11.55
N LYS A 282 14.54 4.36 -10.87
CA LYS A 282 14.86 2.94 -10.74
C LYS A 282 13.59 2.11 -10.90
N LYS A 283 13.60 1.25 -11.90
CA LYS A 283 12.53 0.30 -12.21
C LYS A 283 13.10 -1.06 -12.60
N TYR A 284 12.25 -2.07 -12.64
CA TYR A 284 12.58 -3.40 -13.16
C TYR A 284 11.84 -3.63 -14.48
N GLU A 285 12.30 -4.66 -15.20
CA GLU A 285 11.64 -5.11 -16.41
C GLU A 285 10.17 -5.45 -16.10
N ASN A 286 9.28 -5.05 -16.99
CA ASN A 286 7.82 -5.23 -16.89
C ASN A 286 7.13 -4.44 -15.75
N ASP A 287 7.82 -3.51 -15.06
CA ASP A 287 7.15 -2.57 -14.17
C ASP A 287 6.21 -1.66 -14.99
N ASP A 288 4.99 -1.51 -14.53
CA ASP A 288 4.01 -0.64 -15.17
C ASP A 288 4.17 0.80 -14.72
N VAL A 289 4.52 1.65 -15.66
CA VAL A 289 4.84 3.05 -15.47
C VAL A 289 3.68 3.93 -15.91
N GLU A 290 3.22 4.79 -15.01
CA GLU A 290 2.21 5.81 -15.27
C GLU A 290 2.75 7.17 -14.84
N GLN A 291 3.28 7.92 -15.81
CA GLN A 291 4.00 9.17 -15.52
C GLN A 291 3.07 10.29 -15.05
N PHE A 292 1.88 10.41 -15.62
CA PHE A 292 0.89 11.40 -15.20
C PHE A 292 -0.20 10.74 -14.38
N GLN A 293 -0.44 11.28 -13.20
CA GLN A 293 -1.43 10.75 -12.29
C GLN A 293 -2.29 11.89 -11.73
N PHE A 294 -3.58 11.59 -11.56
CA PHE A 294 -4.57 12.51 -11.04
C PHE A 294 -5.40 11.84 -9.95
N SER A 295 -5.71 12.58 -8.88
CA SER A 295 -6.58 12.11 -7.80
C SER A 295 -7.53 13.21 -7.35
N ILE A 296 -8.75 12.81 -7.02
CA ILE A 296 -9.78 13.65 -6.41
C ILE A 296 -10.09 13.12 -5.01
N GLY A 297 -10.12 14.00 -4.01
CA GLY A 297 -10.49 13.63 -2.63
C GLY A 297 -9.37 12.95 -1.83
N GLY A 298 -8.17 12.79 -2.36
CA GLY A 298 -7.01 12.26 -1.66
C GLY A 298 -6.26 13.37 -0.91
N SER A 299 -5.96 13.15 0.38
CA SER A 299 -4.93 13.93 1.11
C SER A 299 -3.66 13.10 1.21
N PHE A 300 -2.51 13.76 1.07
CA PHE A 300 -1.20 13.15 1.30
C PHE A 300 -0.83 13.15 2.77
#